data_138046350114abff7c4c4a2bbf541b9e
#
_entry.id   138046350114abff7c4c4a2bbf541b9e
#
_cell.length_a   1.000
_cell.length_b   1.000
_cell.length_c   1.000
_cell.angle_alpha   90.00
_cell.angle_beta   90.00
_cell.angle_gamma   90.00
#
_symmetry.space_group_name_H-M   'P 1'
#
loop_
_entity.id
_entity.type
_entity.pdbx_description
1 polymer ?
#
loop_
_entity_poly.entity_id
_entity_poly.type
_entity_poly.pdbx_seq_one_letter_code
_entity_poly.pdbx_strand_id
1 'polypeptide(L)'
;MKVIAVDFDGCLCEANWPDIGAPRMPVIRELLLQQAEGAKIILWTCREGEQLQAAVMWCLNHGIKFDAINDNLEENKKRYGNNCRKVWATEYWDDKSVLIVGNGKVTSICFSRIEGGMTIKKWLNSDMKLITPPAWKPKKKKKWWQIWR
;
A
#
# COMPACT_ATOMS: atom_id res chain seq x y z
N MET A 1 -18.05 4.17 -3.26
CA MET A 1 -16.99 5.20 -3.12
C MET A 1 -15.66 4.47 -3.06
N LYS A 2 -14.73 4.82 -3.94
CA LYS A 2 -13.38 4.28 -3.96
C LYS A 2 -12.53 5.02 -2.93
N VAL A 3 -11.75 4.27 -2.13
CA VAL A 3 -10.80 4.81 -1.15
C VAL A 3 -9.45 4.15 -1.37
N ILE A 4 -8.42 4.95 -1.57
CA ILE A 4 -7.05 4.48 -1.80
C ILE A 4 -6.20 4.90 -0.62
N ALA A 5 -5.60 3.93 0.08
CA ALA A 5 -4.53 4.18 1.04
C ALA A 5 -3.20 4.00 0.31
N VAL A 6 -2.42 5.07 0.20
CA VAL A 6 -1.16 5.09 -0.56
C VAL A 6 0.02 5.35 0.37
N ASP A 7 1.06 4.51 0.28
CA ASP A 7 2.34 4.75 0.94
C ASP A 7 3.15 5.82 0.20
N PHE A 8 4.12 6.40 0.89
CA PHE A 8 4.98 7.46 0.38
C PHE A 8 6.31 6.91 -0.14
N ASP A 9 7.11 6.33 0.76
CA ASP A 9 8.48 5.89 0.48
C ASP A 9 8.52 4.58 -0.30
N GLY A 10 9.04 4.60 -1.51
CA GLY A 10 9.03 3.44 -2.40
C GLY A 10 7.75 3.34 -3.24
N CYS A 11 6.73 4.14 -2.96
CA CYS A 11 5.47 4.19 -3.72
C CYS A 11 5.33 5.49 -4.52
N LEU A 12 5.15 6.65 -3.88
CA LEU A 12 5.04 7.95 -4.56
C LEU A 12 6.40 8.52 -4.96
N CYS A 13 7.43 8.24 -4.18
CA CYS A 13 8.82 8.58 -4.49
C CYS A 13 9.73 7.37 -4.32
N GLU A 14 10.97 7.45 -4.78
CA GLU A 14 11.99 6.49 -4.44
C GLU A 14 12.28 6.53 -2.95
N ALA A 15 12.58 5.37 -2.34
CA ALA A 15 12.94 5.33 -0.92
C ALA A 15 14.33 5.97 -0.72
N ASN A 16 14.40 7.04 0.05
CA ASN A 16 15.62 7.78 0.35
C ASN A 16 15.62 8.37 1.78
N TRP A 17 15.13 7.61 2.73
CA TRP A 17 14.99 8.04 4.12
C TRP A 17 16.31 8.60 4.73
N PRO A 18 16.26 9.73 5.48
CA PRO A 18 15.08 10.53 5.86
C PRO A 18 14.61 11.53 4.79
N ASP A 19 15.41 11.75 3.75
CA ASP A 19 15.11 12.65 2.65
C ASP A 19 13.97 12.12 1.76
N ILE A 20 13.55 12.93 0.82
CA ILE A 20 12.56 12.56 -0.19
C ILE A 20 13.29 12.21 -1.49
N GLY A 21 13.06 11.00 -1.99
CA GLY A 21 13.65 10.54 -3.24
C GLY A 21 12.98 11.11 -4.49
N ALA A 22 13.46 10.69 -5.66
CA ALA A 22 12.90 11.10 -6.94
C ALA A 22 11.42 10.71 -7.08
N PRO A 23 10.57 11.54 -7.73
CA PRO A 23 9.15 11.25 -7.89
C PRO A 23 8.91 10.06 -8.82
N ARG A 24 8.05 9.14 -8.42
CA ARG A 24 7.57 8.05 -9.27
C ARG A 24 6.37 8.51 -10.10
N MET A 25 6.65 9.26 -11.14
CA MET A 25 5.63 9.91 -11.98
C MET A 25 4.54 8.97 -12.50
N PRO A 26 4.78 7.68 -12.86
CA PRO A 26 3.71 6.78 -13.27
C PRO A 26 2.67 6.57 -12.16
N VAL A 27 3.11 6.38 -10.91
CA VAL A 27 2.23 6.18 -9.74
C VAL A 27 1.47 7.47 -9.43
N ILE A 28 2.17 8.62 -9.45
CA ILE A 28 1.57 9.93 -9.20
C ILE A 28 0.47 10.22 -10.22
N ARG A 29 0.74 10.00 -11.51
CA ARG A 29 -0.24 10.24 -12.59
C ARG A 29 -1.48 9.38 -12.41
N GLU A 30 -1.30 8.10 -12.11
CA GLU A 30 -2.43 7.19 -11.88
C GLU A 30 -3.24 7.64 -10.66
N LEU A 31 -2.58 8.01 -9.56
CA LEU A 31 -3.26 8.51 -8.36
C LEU A 31 -4.07 9.77 -8.64
N LEU A 32 -3.52 10.71 -9.43
CA LEU A 32 -4.21 11.93 -9.84
C LEU A 32 -5.44 11.64 -10.70
N LEU A 33 -5.37 10.66 -11.62
CA LEU A 33 -6.52 10.20 -12.41
C LEU A 33 -7.61 9.64 -11.50
N GLN A 34 -7.25 8.77 -10.54
CA GLN A 34 -8.20 8.22 -9.58
C GLN A 34 -8.84 9.32 -8.71
N GLN A 35 -8.05 10.30 -8.29
CA GLN A 35 -8.55 11.46 -7.54
C GLN A 35 -9.52 12.30 -8.40
N ALA A 36 -9.23 12.51 -9.66
CA ALA A 36 -10.10 13.23 -10.59
C ALA A 36 -11.43 12.47 -10.86
N GLU A 37 -11.42 11.15 -10.79
CA GLU A 37 -12.60 10.27 -10.86
C GLU A 37 -13.40 10.23 -9.55
N GLY A 38 -12.96 10.95 -8.51
CA GLY A 38 -13.66 11.06 -7.23
C GLY A 38 -13.24 10.04 -6.18
N ALA A 39 -12.12 9.34 -6.36
CA ALA A 39 -11.56 8.51 -5.31
C ALA A 39 -11.09 9.37 -4.13
N LYS A 40 -11.33 8.88 -2.90
CA LYS A 40 -10.78 9.44 -1.67
C LYS A 40 -9.37 8.89 -1.43
N ILE A 41 -8.45 9.77 -1.07
CA ILE A 41 -7.04 9.42 -0.92
C ILE A 41 -6.62 9.57 0.54
N ILE A 42 -6.07 8.50 1.10
CA ILE A 42 -5.44 8.47 2.42
C ILE A 42 -3.93 8.35 2.22
N LEU A 43 -3.15 9.30 2.69
CA LEU A 43 -1.71 9.08 2.86
C LEU A 43 -1.51 8.15 4.05
N TRP A 44 -0.90 6.97 3.82
CA TRP A 44 -0.68 5.98 4.85
C TRP A 44 0.78 5.55 4.88
N THR A 45 1.57 6.24 5.70
CA THR A 45 3.03 6.17 5.71
C THR A 45 3.57 6.02 7.13
N CYS A 46 4.78 5.46 7.25
CA CYS A 46 5.52 5.41 8.50
C CYS A 46 6.19 6.75 8.88
N ARG A 47 6.10 7.77 8.02
CA ARG A 47 6.64 9.10 8.33
C ARG A 47 5.81 9.78 9.42
N GLU A 48 6.49 10.50 10.32
CA GLU A 48 5.89 11.28 11.39
C GLU A 48 6.61 12.62 11.57
N GLY A 49 6.07 13.52 12.39
CA GLY A 49 6.68 14.81 12.69
C GLY A 49 6.98 15.65 11.46
N GLU A 50 8.18 16.24 11.44
CA GLU A 50 8.65 17.11 10.35
C GLU A 50 8.77 16.36 9.00
N GLN A 51 9.18 15.10 9.03
CA GLN A 51 9.29 14.25 7.83
C GLN A 51 7.92 13.99 7.21
N LEU A 52 6.87 13.84 8.01
CA LEU A 52 5.51 13.72 7.52
C LEU A 52 5.02 15.02 6.89
N GLN A 53 5.28 16.16 7.53
CA GLN A 53 4.94 17.47 7.00
C GLN A 53 5.62 17.73 5.65
N ALA A 54 6.92 17.41 5.55
CA ALA A 54 7.67 17.52 4.30
C ALA A 54 7.07 16.65 3.19
N ALA A 55 6.70 15.40 3.49
CA ALA A 55 6.06 14.50 2.55
C ALA A 55 4.70 15.02 2.07
N VAL A 56 3.87 15.53 2.98
CA VAL A 56 2.55 16.12 2.65
C VAL A 56 2.73 17.33 1.73
N MET A 57 3.64 18.25 2.05
CA MET A 57 3.92 19.43 1.22
C MET A 57 4.45 19.03 -0.15
N TRP A 58 5.33 18.03 -0.20
CA TRP A 58 5.83 17.50 -1.46
C TRP A 58 4.69 16.93 -2.33
N CYS A 59 3.77 16.16 -1.75
CA CYS A 59 2.60 15.62 -2.46
C CYS A 59 1.69 16.73 -2.98
N LEU A 60 1.41 17.77 -2.16
CA LEU A 60 0.62 18.93 -2.58
C LEU A 60 1.24 19.64 -3.77
N ASN A 61 2.57 19.79 -3.79
CA ASN A 61 3.30 20.38 -4.93
C ASN A 61 3.20 19.53 -6.20
N HIS A 62 2.90 18.24 -6.08
CA HIS A 62 2.61 17.35 -7.21
C HIS A 62 1.10 17.24 -7.54
N GLY A 63 0.26 18.07 -6.90
CA GLY A 63 -1.19 18.10 -7.14
C GLY A 63 -2.00 17.05 -6.37
N ILE A 64 -1.37 16.23 -5.55
CA ILE A 64 -2.05 15.19 -4.77
C ILE A 64 -2.68 15.85 -3.53
N LYS A 65 -3.98 15.64 -3.33
CA LYS A 65 -4.71 16.08 -2.14
C LYS A 65 -5.16 14.87 -1.35
N PHE A 66 -5.01 14.95 -0.02
CA PHE A 66 -5.42 13.86 0.87
C PHE A 66 -6.71 14.20 1.60
N ASP A 67 -7.59 13.21 1.73
CA ASP A 67 -8.81 13.26 2.54
C ASP A 67 -8.54 12.88 4.00
N ALA A 68 -7.47 12.08 4.23
CA ALA A 68 -6.95 11.78 5.55
C ALA A 68 -5.44 11.46 5.46
N ILE A 69 -4.73 11.61 6.59
CA ILE A 69 -3.29 11.33 6.71
C ILE A 69 -3.10 10.43 7.93
N ASN A 70 -2.58 9.22 7.73
CA ASN A 70 -2.38 8.20 8.76
C ASN A 70 -3.61 7.95 9.64
N ASP A 71 -4.80 8.20 9.09
CA ASP A 71 -6.07 8.07 9.80
C ASP A 71 -7.19 7.60 8.88
N ASN A 72 -8.27 7.09 9.47
CA ASN A 72 -9.48 6.74 8.74
C ASN A 72 -10.24 8.00 8.29
N LEU A 73 -10.99 7.88 7.19
CA LEU A 73 -11.96 8.90 6.79
C LEU A 73 -13.02 9.08 7.89
N GLU A 74 -13.45 10.32 8.12
CA GLU A 74 -14.47 10.65 9.12
C GLU A 74 -15.79 9.88 8.90
N GLU A 75 -16.17 9.68 7.65
CA GLU A 75 -17.37 8.89 7.28
C GLU A 75 -17.24 7.44 7.76
N ASN A 76 -16.05 6.84 7.67
CA ASN A 76 -15.81 5.47 8.11
C ASN A 76 -15.81 5.37 9.64
N LYS A 77 -15.19 6.34 10.34
CA LYS A 77 -15.23 6.39 11.80
C LYS A 77 -16.67 6.45 12.32
N LYS A 78 -17.50 7.30 11.71
CA LYS A 78 -18.94 7.40 12.05
C LYS A 78 -19.69 6.12 11.73
N ARG A 79 -19.46 5.54 10.56
CA ARG A 79 -20.16 4.33 10.10
C ARG A 79 -19.90 3.11 10.98
N TYR A 80 -18.65 2.91 11.41
CA TYR A 80 -18.24 1.73 12.16
C TYR A 80 -18.14 1.97 13.68
N GLY A 81 -18.30 3.21 14.13
CA GLY A 81 -18.25 3.55 15.55
C GLY A 81 -16.88 3.40 16.20
N ASN A 82 -15.81 3.25 15.40
CA ASN A 82 -14.44 3.08 15.88
C ASN A 82 -13.42 3.70 14.91
N ASN A 83 -12.19 3.82 15.39
CA ASN A 83 -11.04 4.24 14.60
C ASN A 83 -9.90 3.23 14.75
N CYS A 84 -9.93 2.16 13.97
CA CYS A 84 -8.90 1.14 14.02
C CYS A 84 -7.59 1.63 13.35
N ARG A 85 -6.43 1.11 13.83
CA ARG A 85 -5.12 1.48 13.30
C ARG A 85 -4.94 1.12 11.82
N LYS A 86 -5.48 -0.01 11.37
CA LYS A 86 -5.52 -0.33 9.96
C LYS A 86 -6.60 0.54 9.34
N VAL A 87 -6.21 1.55 8.57
CA VAL A 87 -7.16 2.39 7.84
C VAL A 87 -7.97 1.55 6.86
N TRP A 88 -9.29 1.83 6.77
CA TRP A 88 -10.12 1.15 5.80
C TRP A 88 -9.96 1.78 4.42
N ALA A 89 -9.61 0.97 3.44
CA ALA A 89 -9.50 1.37 2.03
C ALA A 89 -10.00 0.26 1.11
N THR A 90 -10.41 0.63 -0.11
CA THR A 90 -10.72 -0.34 -1.18
C THR A 90 -9.47 -0.85 -1.85
N GLU A 91 -8.41 -0.05 -1.85
CA GLU A 91 -7.09 -0.38 -2.40
C GLU A 91 -5.99 0.13 -1.48
N TYR A 92 -4.91 -0.66 -1.35
CA TYR A 92 -3.69 -0.28 -0.66
C TYR A 92 -2.55 -0.27 -1.67
N TRP A 93 -1.99 0.91 -1.91
CA TRP A 93 -0.87 1.11 -2.82
C TRP A 93 0.41 1.20 -2.01
N ASP A 94 1.21 0.16 -2.06
CA ASP A 94 2.40 -0.01 -1.23
C ASP A 94 3.38 -0.94 -1.97
N ASP A 95 4.65 -0.54 -2.08
CA ASP A 95 5.70 -1.30 -2.77
C ASP A 95 6.09 -2.60 -2.04
N LYS A 96 5.69 -2.74 -0.77
CA LYS A 96 5.94 -3.92 0.08
C LYS A 96 4.72 -4.81 0.24
N SER A 97 3.62 -4.47 -0.43
CA SER A 97 2.40 -5.27 -0.37
C SER A 97 2.53 -6.58 -1.13
N VAL A 98 1.91 -7.62 -0.59
CA VAL A 98 1.75 -8.92 -1.22
C VAL A 98 0.27 -9.10 -1.59
N LEU A 99 0.00 -9.38 -2.87
CA LEU A 99 -1.36 -9.62 -3.33
C LEU A 99 -1.81 -11.05 -2.94
N ILE A 100 -2.92 -11.13 -2.22
CA ILE A 100 -3.60 -12.40 -1.93
C ILE A 100 -4.82 -12.48 -2.83
N VAL A 101 -4.84 -13.46 -3.76
CA VAL A 101 -5.97 -13.68 -4.67
C VAL A 101 -6.99 -14.63 -4.05
N GLY A 102 -8.24 -14.60 -4.53
CA GLY A 102 -9.41 -15.23 -3.92
C GLY A 102 -9.33 -16.74 -3.64
N ASN A 103 -8.33 -17.45 -4.18
CA ASN A 103 -8.07 -18.87 -3.88
C ASN A 103 -6.98 -19.07 -2.80
N GLY A 104 -6.60 -18.01 -2.08
CA GLY A 104 -5.54 -18.04 -1.07
C GLY A 104 -4.12 -18.09 -1.61
N LYS A 105 -3.91 -17.97 -2.93
CA LYS A 105 -2.56 -17.86 -3.50
C LYS A 105 -1.97 -16.50 -3.16
N VAL A 106 -0.70 -16.52 -2.78
CA VAL A 106 0.09 -15.32 -2.50
C VAL A 106 0.86 -14.96 -3.76
N THR A 107 0.67 -13.74 -4.24
CA THR A 107 1.40 -13.20 -5.38
C THR A 107 2.15 -11.96 -4.92
N SER A 108 3.46 -12.00 -4.91
CA SER A 108 4.31 -10.85 -4.70
C SER A 108 4.36 -10.04 -6.00
N ILE A 109 3.80 -8.83 -6.01
CA ILE A 109 3.99 -7.89 -7.10
C ILE A 109 5.14 -6.98 -6.71
N CYS A 110 6.35 -7.34 -7.11
CA CYS A 110 7.49 -6.46 -6.94
C CYS A 110 7.45 -5.37 -8.00
N PHE A 111 7.03 -4.15 -7.64
CA PHE A 111 7.02 -2.98 -8.54
C PHE A 111 8.42 -2.41 -8.81
N SER A 112 9.48 -3.02 -8.32
CA SER A 112 10.84 -2.50 -8.42
C SER A 112 11.43 -2.49 -9.86
N ARG A 113 10.68 -2.89 -10.89
CA ARG A 113 11.09 -2.84 -12.30
C ARG A 113 9.94 -2.53 -13.24
N ILE A 114 9.48 -1.30 -13.28
CA ILE A 114 8.79 -0.78 -14.47
C ILE A 114 9.77 0.12 -15.22
N GLU A 115 10.82 -0.46 -15.73
CA GLU A 115 11.58 0.12 -16.83
C GLU A 115 10.95 -0.42 -18.12
N GLY A 116 10.37 0.46 -18.93
CA GLY A 116 10.00 0.16 -20.30
C GLY A 116 8.53 -0.11 -20.59
N GLY A 117 7.59 0.61 -20.01
CA GLY A 117 6.24 0.77 -20.58
C GLY A 117 5.44 -0.52 -20.84
N MET A 118 5.61 -1.58 -20.06
CA MET A 118 4.81 -2.79 -20.19
C MET A 118 3.55 -2.70 -19.34
N THR A 119 2.40 -2.87 -19.99
CA THR A 119 1.10 -2.99 -19.32
C THR A 119 1.07 -4.25 -18.43
N ILE A 120 0.39 -4.16 -17.29
CA ILE A 120 0.17 -5.25 -16.30
C ILE A 120 -0.20 -6.60 -16.96
N LYS A 121 -0.94 -6.59 -18.07
CA LYS A 121 -1.30 -7.80 -18.83
C LYS A 121 -0.10 -8.57 -19.43
N LYS A 122 0.98 -7.88 -19.77
CA LYS A 122 2.19 -8.52 -20.33
C LYS A 122 3.06 -9.15 -19.25
N TRP A 123 3.03 -8.57 -18.05
CA TRP A 123 3.73 -9.10 -16.87
C TRP A 123 3.09 -10.38 -16.31
N LEU A 124 1.78 -10.48 -16.36
CA LEU A 124 1.04 -11.68 -15.92
C LEU A 124 1.31 -12.91 -16.82
N ASN A 125 1.80 -12.70 -18.05
CA ASN A 125 1.94 -13.79 -19.03
C ASN A 125 3.38 -14.23 -19.31
N SER A 126 4.43 -13.50 -18.91
CA SER A 126 5.78 -13.87 -19.35
C SER A 126 6.74 -14.37 -18.28
N ASP A 127 6.60 -14.04 -16.98
CA ASP A 127 7.64 -14.37 -15.99
C ASP A 127 7.14 -14.69 -14.56
N MET A 128 5.85 -14.89 -14.36
CA MET A 128 5.37 -15.40 -13.09
C MET A 128 5.70 -16.90 -12.97
N LYS A 129 6.93 -17.22 -12.61
CA LYS A 129 7.17 -18.45 -11.86
C LYS A 129 6.37 -18.32 -10.56
N LEU A 130 5.26 -19.06 -10.50
CA LEU A 130 4.54 -19.29 -9.26
C LEU A 130 5.56 -19.82 -8.25
N ILE A 131 6.06 -18.95 -7.37
CA ILE A 131 6.73 -19.40 -6.17
C ILE A 131 5.60 -19.97 -5.32
N THR A 132 5.34 -21.26 -5.45
CA THR A 132 4.58 -21.97 -4.45
C THR A 132 5.39 -21.87 -3.17
N PRO A 133 4.91 -21.16 -2.12
CA PRO A 133 5.60 -21.18 -0.85
C PRO A 133 5.74 -22.65 -0.43
N PRO A 134 6.86 -23.05 0.22
CA PRO A 134 7.00 -24.40 0.74
C PRO A 134 5.74 -24.72 1.55
N ALA A 135 5.14 -25.87 1.28
CA ALA A 135 3.87 -26.28 1.88
C ALA A 135 3.89 -25.95 3.39
N TRP A 136 3.05 -25.02 3.81
CA TRP A 136 2.95 -24.64 5.20
C TRP A 136 2.56 -25.89 6.00
N LYS A 137 3.51 -26.45 6.75
CA LYS A 137 3.21 -27.49 7.72
C LYS A 137 2.79 -26.81 9.02
N PRO A 138 1.55 -26.94 9.45
CA PRO A 138 1.12 -26.35 10.72
C PRO A 138 2.04 -26.88 11.82
N LYS A 139 2.71 -25.98 12.54
CA LYS A 139 3.45 -26.36 13.76
C LYS A 139 2.45 -27.08 14.65
N LYS A 140 2.75 -28.34 15.03
CA LYS A 140 1.91 -29.11 15.95
C LYS A 140 1.60 -28.20 17.14
N LYS A 141 0.30 -27.91 17.38
CA LYS A 141 -0.11 -27.14 18.56
C LYS A 141 0.44 -27.86 19.79
N LYS A 142 1.40 -27.23 20.48
CA LYS A 142 1.79 -27.72 21.82
C LYS A 142 0.52 -27.67 22.66
N LYS A 143 0.16 -28.79 23.25
CA LYS A 143 -1.01 -28.84 24.13
C LYS A 143 -0.73 -27.90 25.32
N TRP A 144 -1.68 -27.12 25.74
CA TRP A 144 -1.56 -26.05 26.77
C TRP A 144 -0.88 -26.52 28.06
N TRP A 145 -1.03 -27.79 28.45
CA TRP A 145 -0.41 -28.38 29.64
C TRP A 145 1.11 -28.65 29.49
N GLN A 146 1.72 -28.49 28.33
CA GLN A 146 3.18 -28.64 28.11
C GLN A 146 3.95 -27.33 28.27
N ILE A 147 3.28 -26.22 28.60
CA ILE A 147 3.89 -24.89 28.71
C ILE A 147 4.26 -24.57 30.18
N TRP A 148 3.81 -25.38 31.16
CA TRP A 148 3.98 -25.17 32.59
C TRP A 148 4.73 -26.33 33.30
N ARG A 149 5.77 -26.83 32.69
CA ARG A 149 6.78 -27.67 33.38
C ARG A 149 8.17 -27.15 33.16
#